data_f91ca48ff99f11c35b0153d349d47498
#
_entry.id   f91ca48ff99f11c35b0153d349d47498
#
_cell.length_a   1.000
_cell.length_b   1.000
_cell.length_c   1.000
_cell.angle_alpha   90.00
_cell.angle_beta   90.00
_cell.angle_gamma   90.00
#
_symmetry.space_group_name_H-M   'P 1'
#
loop_
_entity.id
_entity.type
_entity.pdbx_description
1 polymer ?
#
loop_
_entity_poly.entity_id
_entity_poly.type
_entity_poly.pdbx_seq_one_letter_code
_entity_poly.pdbx_strand_id
1 'polypeptide(L)'
;MRPKRHPGLGCAVASALALIGVAPAFAQDTRSGAPVTCANLKSVRVPKTVVAVAESVPAGQFRPAAAPAFGPPIDYSQLPAFCRVVGTILATAESDIRFELWLPEEWNGKFMQTGNGGAAGAIVQASLVDPLMRGYAVTNTDTGHQGAGGDFGWASQPERLVDYQYRAVHELTVVGKALTAFHYGREADRSYWLGCSTGGRQGLKEAQRYPEDYDGIVAGAPASNWSALMALSITIQRNLGEGGLGVDKLGVLKEAAIAACDADDGVADRVITNFATCGFDPTSLQCPAGPTAQCLSPTEVAAAQRIYAGVVDGRGQTVIPGTGFGSEPLWAAYASPQFAIGTNYFRNVVAKDPNWNPAAFDVDRDLARAEAVDNGAAKAMDPDLSEFVKRGGKLITYHGTTDGLIPYGNSVSYHEAVVEELGERRARDSVKLYLVPGMDHCSGGEGAFAVDWLTPLENWIENGEEPAALAAAHPPATPGPPGAPPAPASPPFTRPVCPYPQVPTYDGSGDVADAASFECVEPGGERPARRVLQIGR
;
A
#
# COMPACT_ATOMS: atom_id res chain seq x y z
N MET A 1 43.67 -66.66 23.71
CA MET A 1 42.60 -67.38 23.01
C MET A 1 41.50 -66.42 22.60
N ARG A 2 41.36 -66.15 21.29
CA ARG A 2 40.28 -65.31 20.72
C ARG A 2 39.27 -66.23 20.04
N PRO A 3 37.96 -66.07 20.21
CA PRO A 3 37.00 -66.73 19.33
C PRO A 3 36.64 -65.77 18.14
N LYS A 4 36.61 -66.38 16.97
CA LYS A 4 36.23 -65.80 15.68
C LYS A 4 34.71 -65.53 15.68
N ARG A 5 34.31 -64.40 15.17
CA ARG A 5 32.91 -64.04 14.81
C ARG A 5 32.74 -64.12 13.29
N HIS A 6 31.73 -64.88 12.86
CA HIS A 6 31.26 -64.95 11.47
C HIS A 6 30.39 -63.74 11.12
N PRO A 7 30.40 -63.22 9.86
CA PRO A 7 29.51 -62.18 9.43
C PRO A 7 28.14 -62.73 9.01
N GLY A 8 27.10 -62.28 9.67
CA GLY A 8 25.73 -62.51 9.23
C GLY A 8 25.33 -61.50 8.14
N LEU A 9 24.87 -62.03 7.00
CA LEU A 9 24.23 -61.26 5.94
C LEU A 9 22.82 -60.84 6.40
N GLY A 10 22.61 -59.55 6.65
CA GLY A 10 21.30 -58.95 6.83
C GLY A 10 20.82 -58.31 5.54
N CYS A 11 19.82 -58.92 4.89
CA CYS A 11 19.09 -58.27 3.79
C CYS A 11 18.26 -57.11 4.34
N ALA A 12 18.66 -55.86 4.03
CA ALA A 12 17.81 -54.69 4.24
C ALA A 12 16.92 -54.50 3.00
N VAL A 13 15.64 -54.74 3.16
CA VAL A 13 14.61 -54.40 2.18
C VAL A 13 14.34 -52.90 2.35
N ALA A 14 14.86 -52.09 1.42
CA ALA A 14 14.53 -50.69 1.32
C ALA A 14 13.18 -50.54 0.63
N SER A 15 12.12 -50.29 1.40
CA SER A 15 10.83 -49.85 0.85
C SER A 15 10.94 -48.39 0.44
N ALA A 16 11.10 -48.14 -0.86
CA ALA A 16 10.97 -46.82 -1.43
C ALA A 16 9.48 -46.43 -1.47
N LEU A 17 9.02 -45.63 -0.52
CA LEU A 17 7.75 -44.90 -0.65
C LEU A 17 7.95 -43.80 -1.70
N ALA A 18 7.45 -44.03 -2.90
CA ALA A 18 7.27 -43.00 -3.89
C ALA A 18 6.16 -42.05 -3.40
N LEU A 19 6.52 -40.87 -2.88
CA LEU A 19 5.61 -39.76 -2.71
C LEU A 19 5.24 -39.25 -4.11
N ILE A 20 4.09 -39.71 -4.62
CA ILE A 20 3.45 -39.15 -5.79
C ILE A 20 2.92 -37.79 -5.32
N GLY A 21 3.68 -36.73 -5.56
CA GLY A 21 3.20 -35.37 -5.46
C GLY A 21 2.11 -35.16 -6.49
N VAL A 22 0.86 -35.14 -6.04
CA VAL A 22 -0.26 -34.68 -6.86
C VAL A 22 -0.13 -33.17 -6.93
N ALA A 23 0.56 -32.68 -7.95
CA ALA A 23 0.42 -31.29 -8.37
C ALA A 23 -1.07 -31.07 -8.73
N PRO A 24 -1.70 -29.97 -8.30
CA PRO A 24 -3.04 -29.67 -8.75
C PRO A 24 -3.00 -29.42 -10.25
N ALA A 25 -3.54 -30.32 -11.03
CA ALA A 25 -3.73 -30.16 -12.47
C ALA A 25 -4.84 -29.13 -12.70
N PHE A 26 -4.52 -27.84 -12.64
CA PHE A 26 -5.34 -26.76 -13.17
C PHE A 26 -4.68 -26.14 -14.42
N ALA A 27 -4.15 -26.99 -15.29
CA ALA A 27 -3.91 -26.60 -16.67
C ALA A 27 -5.17 -26.97 -17.45
N GLN A 28 -6.26 -26.20 -17.34
CA GLN A 28 -7.28 -26.22 -18.35
C GLN A 28 -6.76 -25.46 -19.56
N ASP A 29 -6.87 -26.12 -20.71
CA ASP A 29 -6.51 -25.70 -22.04
C ASP A 29 -7.20 -24.35 -22.39
N THR A 30 -6.61 -23.23 -21.99
CA THR A 30 -7.01 -21.87 -22.39
C THR A 30 -6.47 -21.54 -23.79
N ARG A 31 -6.43 -22.56 -24.68
CA ARG A 31 -6.09 -22.33 -26.07
C ARG A 31 -7.12 -21.38 -26.68
N SER A 32 -6.64 -20.37 -27.41
CA SER A 32 -7.36 -19.39 -28.20
C SER A 32 -8.69 -19.92 -28.72
N GLY A 33 -9.76 -19.69 -27.96
CA GLY A 33 -11.15 -19.92 -28.38
C GLY A 33 -11.67 -18.72 -29.17
N ALA A 34 -12.80 -18.86 -29.86
CA ALA A 34 -13.45 -17.69 -30.42
C ALA A 34 -13.86 -16.71 -29.29
N PRO A 35 -13.69 -15.38 -29.51
CA PRO A 35 -14.09 -14.38 -28.52
C PRO A 35 -15.54 -14.54 -28.05
N VAL A 36 -15.77 -14.40 -26.77
CA VAL A 36 -17.10 -14.48 -26.15
C VAL A 36 -17.68 -13.07 -26.03
N THR A 37 -18.88 -12.85 -26.53
CA THR A 37 -19.56 -11.55 -26.39
C THR A 37 -19.79 -11.20 -24.93
N CYS A 38 -19.86 -9.92 -24.61
CA CYS A 38 -20.06 -9.43 -23.23
C CYS A 38 -21.21 -10.17 -22.52
N ALA A 39 -22.41 -10.18 -23.11
CA ALA A 39 -23.60 -10.84 -22.53
C ALA A 39 -23.40 -12.34 -22.25
N ASN A 40 -22.62 -13.02 -23.09
CA ASN A 40 -22.38 -14.45 -22.98
C ASN A 40 -21.36 -14.81 -21.88
N LEU A 41 -20.60 -13.85 -21.34
CA LEU A 41 -19.72 -14.08 -20.17
C LEU A 41 -20.50 -14.63 -18.96
N LYS A 42 -21.78 -14.32 -18.82
CA LYS A 42 -22.65 -14.94 -17.79
C LYS A 42 -22.75 -16.47 -17.88
N SER A 43 -22.51 -17.03 -19.06
CA SER A 43 -22.62 -18.46 -19.31
C SER A 43 -21.27 -19.18 -19.26
N VAL A 44 -20.17 -18.42 -19.19
CA VAL A 44 -18.81 -18.97 -19.07
C VAL A 44 -18.64 -19.65 -17.71
N ARG A 45 -18.00 -20.81 -17.71
CA ARG A 45 -17.71 -21.57 -16.48
C ARG A 45 -16.28 -21.31 -16.03
N VAL A 46 -16.15 -20.47 -15.01
CA VAL A 46 -14.89 -20.33 -14.25
C VAL A 46 -15.10 -21.03 -12.90
N PRO A 47 -14.18 -21.91 -12.46
CA PRO A 47 -14.32 -22.62 -11.19
C PRO A 47 -14.62 -21.66 -10.03
N LYS A 48 -15.49 -22.06 -9.12
CA LYS A 48 -15.86 -21.29 -7.91
C LYS A 48 -16.43 -19.89 -8.18
N THR A 49 -16.82 -19.56 -9.42
CA THR A 49 -17.23 -18.20 -9.80
C THR A 49 -18.65 -18.16 -10.30
N VAL A 50 -19.39 -17.15 -9.87
CA VAL A 50 -20.72 -16.80 -10.38
C VAL A 50 -20.67 -15.41 -10.98
N VAL A 51 -20.87 -15.29 -12.30
CA VAL A 51 -21.03 -14.00 -12.99
C VAL A 51 -22.50 -13.60 -12.90
N ALA A 52 -22.80 -12.58 -12.11
CA ALA A 52 -24.16 -12.08 -11.91
C ALA A 52 -24.57 -11.07 -12.99
N VAL A 53 -23.66 -10.18 -13.39
CA VAL A 53 -23.88 -9.16 -14.41
C VAL A 53 -22.79 -9.30 -15.48
N ALA A 54 -23.19 -9.19 -16.75
CA ALA A 54 -22.30 -8.96 -17.88
C ALA A 54 -23.06 -8.11 -18.88
N GLU A 55 -22.73 -6.83 -18.98
CA GLU A 55 -23.45 -5.82 -19.74
C GLU A 55 -22.52 -4.88 -20.50
N SER A 56 -22.87 -4.55 -21.73
CA SER A 56 -22.14 -3.53 -22.49
C SER A 56 -22.55 -2.15 -22.01
N VAL A 57 -21.59 -1.35 -21.61
CA VAL A 57 -21.76 0.05 -21.19
C VAL A 57 -21.26 0.95 -22.31
N PRO A 58 -22.14 1.73 -22.98
CA PRO A 58 -21.69 2.67 -24.01
C PRO A 58 -20.82 3.78 -23.44
N ALA A 59 -19.97 4.36 -24.29
CA ALA A 59 -19.07 5.47 -23.90
C ALA A 59 -19.82 6.59 -23.15
N GLY A 60 -19.31 7.02 -22.03
CA GLY A 60 -19.84 8.10 -21.19
C GLY A 60 -21.16 7.78 -20.46
N GLN A 61 -21.66 6.55 -20.52
CA GLN A 61 -22.95 6.20 -19.92
C GLN A 61 -22.86 5.47 -18.58
N PHE A 62 -21.67 5.16 -18.10
CA PHE A 62 -21.51 4.55 -16.78
C PHE A 62 -22.01 5.50 -15.69
N ARG A 63 -22.73 4.94 -14.73
CA ARG A 63 -23.18 5.66 -13.51
C ARG A 63 -22.94 4.76 -12.32
N PRO A 64 -22.07 5.15 -11.38
CA PRO A 64 -21.82 4.39 -10.16
C PRO A 64 -23.08 4.39 -9.28
N ALA A 65 -23.27 3.31 -8.53
CA ALA A 65 -24.40 3.18 -7.59
C ALA A 65 -24.27 4.15 -6.39
N ALA A 66 -23.05 4.57 -6.06
CA ALA A 66 -22.74 5.50 -4.97
C ALA A 66 -21.56 6.41 -5.39
N ALA A 67 -21.47 7.59 -4.77
CA ALA A 67 -20.29 8.43 -4.88
C ALA A 67 -19.07 7.72 -4.23
N PRO A 68 -17.83 8.01 -4.68
CA PRO A 68 -16.64 7.46 -4.05
C PRO A 68 -16.60 7.85 -2.57
N ALA A 69 -16.21 6.89 -1.72
CA ALA A 69 -16.15 7.09 -0.27
C ALA A 69 -15.03 8.09 0.13
N PHE A 70 -14.02 8.23 -0.73
CA PHE A 70 -12.87 9.11 -0.53
C PHE A 70 -12.47 9.76 -1.87
N GLY A 71 -11.88 10.93 -1.82
CA GLY A 71 -11.39 11.66 -2.98
C GLY A 71 -12.43 12.60 -3.62
N PRO A 72 -12.02 13.37 -4.65
CA PRO A 72 -12.90 14.25 -5.38
C PRO A 72 -13.93 13.46 -6.22
N PRO A 73 -15.04 14.11 -6.62
CA PRO A 73 -15.97 13.52 -7.58
C PRO A 73 -15.25 13.14 -8.88
N ILE A 74 -15.56 11.96 -9.40
CA ILE A 74 -14.99 11.45 -10.66
C ILE A 74 -15.97 11.71 -11.80
N ASP A 75 -15.44 12.21 -12.92
CA ASP A 75 -16.19 12.37 -14.15
C ASP A 75 -16.16 11.07 -14.97
N TYR A 76 -17.20 10.28 -14.83
CA TYR A 76 -17.37 9.04 -15.60
C TYR A 76 -17.86 9.28 -17.05
N SER A 77 -18.15 10.51 -17.44
CA SER A 77 -18.62 10.83 -18.79
C SER A 77 -17.55 10.68 -19.87
N GLN A 78 -16.29 10.60 -19.47
CA GLN A 78 -15.14 10.42 -20.34
C GLN A 78 -14.76 8.95 -20.58
N LEU A 79 -15.42 8.00 -19.89
CA LEU A 79 -15.08 6.58 -20.03
C LEU A 79 -15.38 6.08 -21.46
N PRO A 80 -14.50 5.26 -22.05
CA PRO A 80 -14.78 4.56 -23.31
C PRO A 80 -15.92 3.54 -23.14
N ALA A 81 -16.37 2.96 -24.22
CA ALA A 81 -17.28 1.83 -24.16
C ALA A 81 -16.55 0.59 -23.62
N PHE A 82 -17.23 -0.17 -22.76
CA PHE A 82 -16.65 -1.37 -22.13
C PHE A 82 -17.70 -2.41 -21.76
N CYS A 83 -17.28 -3.65 -21.60
CA CYS A 83 -18.09 -4.69 -21.00
C CYS A 83 -17.87 -4.69 -19.48
N ARG A 84 -18.95 -4.45 -18.74
CA ARG A 84 -18.97 -4.50 -17.27
C ARG A 84 -19.35 -5.89 -16.81
N VAL A 85 -18.50 -6.52 -16.02
CA VAL A 85 -18.76 -7.83 -15.42
C VAL A 85 -18.74 -7.70 -13.91
N VAL A 86 -19.81 -8.18 -13.25
CA VAL A 86 -19.91 -8.22 -11.78
C VAL A 86 -20.17 -9.66 -11.36
N GLY A 87 -19.45 -10.12 -10.36
CA GLY A 87 -19.58 -11.50 -9.91
C GLY A 87 -19.10 -11.74 -8.49
N THR A 88 -19.14 -13.00 -8.09
CA THR A 88 -18.71 -13.48 -6.78
C THR A 88 -17.85 -14.72 -6.95
N ILE A 89 -16.75 -14.78 -6.20
CA ILE A 89 -15.89 -15.95 -6.11
C ILE A 89 -16.15 -16.62 -4.76
N LEU A 90 -16.49 -17.89 -4.81
CA LEU A 90 -16.78 -18.78 -3.69
C LEU A 90 -15.56 -19.68 -3.45
N ALA A 91 -14.45 -19.08 -3.03
CA ALA A 91 -13.18 -19.78 -2.84
C ALA A 91 -13.31 -20.95 -1.86
N THR A 92 -14.09 -20.76 -0.78
CA THR A 92 -14.53 -21.78 0.18
C THR A 92 -16.06 -21.70 0.34
N ALA A 93 -16.64 -22.57 1.15
CA ALA A 93 -18.06 -22.53 1.49
C ALA A 93 -18.49 -21.24 2.22
N GLU A 94 -17.55 -20.55 2.86
CA GLU A 94 -17.77 -19.34 3.67
C GLU A 94 -17.29 -18.06 2.96
N SER A 95 -16.57 -18.18 1.84
CA SER A 95 -16.09 -17.03 1.06
C SER A 95 -17.22 -16.39 0.26
N ASP A 96 -17.27 -15.05 0.24
CA ASP A 96 -18.17 -14.22 -0.57
C ASP A 96 -17.35 -13.07 -1.15
N ILE A 97 -16.42 -13.40 -2.07
CA ILE A 97 -15.48 -12.44 -2.65
C ILE A 97 -16.17 -11.80 -3.86
N ARG A 98 -16.64 -10.58 -3.70
CA ARG A 98 -17.27 -9.85 -4.80
C ARG A 98 -16.24 -9.11 -5.63
N PHE A 99 -16.50 -9.03 -6.93
CA PHE A 99 -15.61 -8.34 -7.85
C PHE A 99 -16.37 -7.60 -8.95
N GLU A 100 -15.69 -6.63 -9.51
CA GLU A 100 -16.09 -5.95 -10.74
C GLU A 100 -14.90 -5.94 -11.71
N LEU A 101 -15.15 -6.29 -12.98
CA LEU A 101 -14.18 -6.34 -14.07
C LEU A 101 -14.70 -5.52 -15.25
N TRP A 102 -13.90 -4.57 -15.73
CA TRP A 102 -14.19 -3.72 -16.87
C TRP A 102 -13.29 -4.09 -18.05
N LEU A 103 -13.89 -4.44 -19.19
CA LEU A 103 -13.22 -4.93 -20.39
C LEU A 103 -13.45 -3.92 -21.51
N PRO A 104 -12.49 -3.03 -21.84
CA PRO A 104 -12.67 -2.00 -22.86
C PRO A 104 -12.86 -2.61 -24.27
N GLU A 105 -13.60 -1.94 -25.15
CA GLU A 105 -13.71 -2.36 -26.55
C GLU A 105 -12.36 -2.26 -27.27
N GLU A 106 -11.59 -1.21 -26.96
CA GLU A 106 -10.22 -1.01 -27.48
C GLU A 106 -9.19 -1.49 -26.44
N TRP A 107 -9.04 -2.82 -26.33
CA TRP A 107 -8.12 -3.42 -25.38
C TRP A 107 -6.66 -3.32 -25.82
N ASN A 108 -5.79 -2.84 -24.92
CA ASN A 108 -4.35 -2.71 -25.14
C ASN A 108 -3.57 -4.03 -25.00
N GLY A 109 -4.22 -5.16 -24.73
CA GLY A 109 -3.59 -6.46 -24.51
C GLY A 109 -3.14 -6.71 -23.08
N LYS A 110 -3.40 -5.79 -22.14
CA LYS A 110 -2.90 -5.86 -20.76
C LYS A 110 -4.03 -6.05 -19.76
N PHE A 111 -3.70 -6.73 -18.64
CA PHE A 111 -4.59 -6.91 -17.50
C PHE A 111 -4.09 -6.10 -16.31
N MET A 112 -5.00 -5.52 -15.54
CA MET A 112 -4.68 -4.83 -14.30
C MET A 112 -5.67 -5.16 -13.20
N GLN A 113 -5.15 -5.33 -11.98
CA GLN A 113 -5.97 -5.32 -10.77
C GLN A 113 -5.56 -4.15 -9.89
N THR A 114 -6.55 -3.50 -9.30
CA THR A 114 -6.32 -2.36 -8.42
C THR A 114 -6.56 -2.73 -6.96
N GLY A 115 -5.85 -2.05 -6.05
CA GLY A 115 -5.91 -2.31 -4.62
C GLY A 115 -7.04 -1.59 -3.88
N ASN A 116 -7.13 -1.86 -2.57
CA ASN A 116 -8.13 -1.30 -1.66
C ASN A 116 -7.49 -0.34 -0.64
N GLY A 117 -8.32 0.32 0.16
CA GLY A 117 -7.92 1.16 1.29
C GLY A 117 -8.43 0.65 2.63
N GLY A 118 -7.73 0.96 3.73
CA GLY A 118 -8.14 0.62 5.09
C GLY A 118 -8.37 -0.87 5.29
N ALA A 119 -9.50 -1.21 5.93
CA ALA A 119 -9.95 -2.59 6.11
C ALA A 119 -10.67 -3.16 4.86
N ALA A 120 -10.56 -2.54 3.70
CA ALA A 120 -11.27 -2.89 2.46
C ALA A 120 -12.82 -2.88 2.62
N GLY A 121 -13.51 -3.89 2.12
CA GLY A 121 -14.96 -4.05 2.33
C GLY A 121 -15.83 -3.37 1.26
N ALA A 122 -15.23 -2.88 0.17
CA ALA A 122 -15.92 -2.29 -0.96
C ALA A 122 -15.10 -2.43 -2.25
N ILE A 123 -15.79 -2.55 -3.38
CA ILE A 123 -15.20 -2.41 -4.71
C ILE A 123 -14.96 -0.93 -4.98
N VAL A 124 -13.73 -0.56 -5.28
CA VAL A 124 -13.33 0.84 -5.52
C VAL A 124 -13.42 1.16 -7.00
N GLN A 125 -14.63 1.44 -7.51
CA GLN A 125 -14.84 1.75 -8.93
C GLN A 125 -14.00 2.93 -9.43
N ALA A 126 -13.70 3.89 -8.57
CA ALA A 126 -12.84 5.02 -8.86
C ALA A 126 -11.44 4.60 -9.34
N SER A 127 -10.89 3.54 -8.78
CA SER A 127 -9.56 3.02 -9.14
C SER A 127 -9.52 2.31 -10.49
N LEU A 128 -10.67 1.97 -11.06
CA LEU A 128 -10.78 1.33 -12.38
C LEU A 128 -10.72 2.33 -13.53
N VAL A 129 -10.91 3.63 -13.26
CA VAL A 129 -11.12 4.67 -14.29
C VAL A 129 -9.87 4.91 -15.12
N ASP A 130 -8.74 5.27 -14.49
CA ASP A 130 -7.50 5.56 -15.22
C ASP A 130 -6.98 4.34 -16.00
N PRO A 131 -6.92 3.12 -15.43
CA PRO A 131 -6.53 1.95 -16.19
C PRO A 131 -7.47 1.65 -17.38
N LEU A 132 -8.80 1.78 -17.21
CA LEU A 132 -9.73 1.61 -18.32
C LEU A 132 -9.50 2.64 -19.44
N MET A 133 -9.26 3.91 -19.07
CA MET A 133 -8.94 4.97 -20.02
C MET A 133 -7.65 4.69 -20.81
N ARG A 134 -6.71 3.95 -20.22
CA ARG A 134 -5.46 3.48 -20.86
C ARG A 134 -5.64 2.16 -21.63
N GLY A 135 -6.87 1.63 -21.71
CA GLY A 135 -7.19 0.42 -22.47
C GLY A 135 -6.94 -0.90 -21.75
N TYR A 136 -6.73 -0.91 -20.43
CA TYR A 136 -6.57 -2.14 -19.65
C TYR A 136 -7.89 -2.87 -19.43
N ALA A 137 -7.86 -4.20 -19.49
CA ALA A 137 -8.83 -5.02 -18.78
C ALA A 137 -8.56 -4.87 -17.28
N VAL A 138 -9.45 -4.23 -16.53
CA VAL A 138 -9.17 -3.83 -15.16
C VAL A 138 -10.21 -4.33 -14.17
N THR A 139 -9.75 -4.76 -12.97
CA THR A 139 -10.62 -5.35 -11.95
C THR A 139 -10.30 -4.87 -10.53
N ASN A 140 -11.31 -4.98 -9.64
CA ASN A 140 -11.19 -4.71 -8.21
C ASN A 140 -12.16 -5.60 -7.42
N THR A 141 -11.88 -5.83 -6.13
CA THR A 141 -12.67 -6.69 -5.23
C THR A 141 -12.99 -6.01 -3.90
N ASP A 142 -14.04 -6.47 -3.22
CA ASP A 142 -14.34 -6.11 -1.84
C ASP A 142 -13.52 -6.89 -0.80
N THR A 143 -12.65 -7.80 -1.25
CA THR A 143 -11.82 -8.69 -0.42
C THR A 143 -12.60 -9.69 0.45
N GLY A 144 -13.80 -10.09 0.04
CA GLY A 144 -14.59 -11.15 0.67
C GLY A 144 -15.45 -10.70 1.86
N HIS A 145 -15.65 -9.40 2.02
CA HIS A 145 -16.54 -8.84 3.04
C HIS A 145 -17.05 -7.46 2.61
N GLN A 146 -18.04 -6.94 3.35
CA GLN A 146 -18.52 -5.56 3.20
C GLN A 146 -18.46 -4.84 4.53
N GLY A 147 -18.10 -3.55 4.48
CA GLY A 147 -17.98 -2.71 5.66
C GLY A 147 -17.31 -1.37 5.36
N ALA A 148 -17.20 -0.53 6.38
CA ALA A 148 -16.42 0.70 6.30
C ALA A 148 -14.91 0.41 6.42
N GLY A 149 -14.07 1.29 5.88
CA GLY A 149 -12.62 1.11 5.84
C GLY A 149 -11.88 0.99 7.18
N GLY A 150 -12.57 1.17 8.31
CA GLY A 150 -12.02 0.95 9.65
C GLY A 150 -12.71 -0.18 10.42
N ASP A 151 -13.63 -0.92 9.79
CA ASP A 151 -14.43 -1.95 10.44
C ASP A 151 -13.79 -3.35 10.33
N PHE A 152 -13.76 -4.09 11.45
CA PHE A 152 -13.33 -5.49 11.54
C PHE A 152 -14.37 -6.40 12.18
N GLY A 153 -15.63 -5.98 12.30
CA GLY A 153 -16.71 -6.80 12.86
C GLY A 153 -16.94 -8.10 12.08
N TRP A 154 -16.69 -8.07 10.77
CA TRP A 154 -16.75 -9.20 9.87
C TRP A 154 -15.65 -10.27 10.13
N ALA A 155 -14.53 -9.90 10.75
CA ALA A 155 -13.39 -10.78 11.00
C ALA A 155 -13.64 -11.88 12.06
N SER A 156 -14.83 -11.89 12.67
CA SER A 156 -15.31 -13.03 13.48
C SER A 156 -15.45 -14.32 12.67
N GLN A 157 -15.50 -14.24 11.35
CA GLN A 157 -15.51 -15.36 10.42
C GLN A 157 -14.09 -15.60 9.89
N PRO A 158 -13.41 -16.72 10.27
CA PRO A 158 -12.00 -16.95 9.97
C PRO A 158 -11.69 -16.93 8.46
N GLU A 159 -12.57 -17.49 7.63
CA GLU A 159 -12.35 -17.55 6.18
C GLU A 159 -12.37 -16.16 5.53
N ARG A 160 -13.19 -15.23 6.02
CA ARG A 160 -13.19 -13.83 5.56
C ARG A 160 -11.90 -13.10 5.94
N LEU A 161 -11.32 -13.44 7.09
CA LEU A 161 -10.02 -12.89 7.47
C LEU A 161 -8.92 -13.37 6.51
N VAL A 162 -8.93 -14.64 6.13
CA VAL A 162 -8.02 -15.20 5.12
C VAL A 162 -8.24 -14.55 3.75
N ASP A 163 -9.50 -14.33 3.34
CA ASP A 163 -9.83 -13.62 2.09
C ASP A 163 -9.23 -12.22 2.07
N TYR A 164 -9.47 -11.44 3.13
CA TYR A 164 -8.94 -10.09 3.29
C TYR A 164 -7.40 -10.02 3.27
N GLN A 165 -6.74 -10.99 3.91
CA GLN A 165 -5.28 -10.96 4.09
C GLN A 165 -4.52 -11.18 2.78
N TYR A 166 -4.99 -12.10 1.92
CA TYR A 166 -4.32 -12.44 0.66
C TYR A 166 -5.20 -13.15 -0.38
N ARG A 167 -6.13 -14.06 0.04
CA ARG A 167 -6.78 -14.99 -0.90
C ARG A 167 -7.67 -14.31 -1.92
N ALA A 168 -8.42 -13.29 -1.51
CA ALA A 168 -9.36 -12.61 -2.42
C ALA A 168 -8.67 -11.93 -3.60
N VAL A 169 -7.50 -11.36 -3.38
CA VAL A 169 -6.72 -10.70 -4.44
C VAL A 169 -6.25 -11.72 -5.46
N HIS A 170 -5.61 -12.80 -5.00
CA HIS A 170 -5.13 -13.88 -5.86
C HIS A 170 -6.26 -14.57 -6.64
N GLU A 171 -7.34 -14.98 -5.96
CA GLU A 171 -8.48 -15.65 -6.63
C GLU A 171 -9.11 -14.74 -7.69
N LEU A 172 -9.20 -13.42 -7.43
CA LEU A 172 -9.67 -12.49 -8.45
C LEU A 172 -8.68 -12.33 -9.60
N THR A 173 -7.37 -12.36 -9.36
CA THR A 173 -6.37 -12.35 -10.44
C THR A 173 -6.59 -13.51 -11.39
N VAL A 174 -6.75 -14.72 -10.85
CA VAL A 174 -7.00 -15.93 -11.65
C VAL A 174 -8.32 -15.83 -12.43
N VAL A 175 -9.40 -15.43 -11.76
CA VAL A 175 -10.72 -15.29 -12.38
C VAL A 175 -10.76 -14.17 -13.41
N GLY A 176 -10.19 -13.01 -13.07
CA GLY A 176 -10.15 -11.83 -13.95
C GLY A 176 -9.39 -12.10 -15.24
N LYS A 177 -8.21 -12.73 -15.15
CA LYS A 177 -7.43 -13.15 -16.32
C LYS A 177 -8.20 -14.14 -17.19
N ALA A 178 -8.86 -15.13 -16.58
CA ALA A 178 -9.66 -16.11 -17.31
C ALA A 178 -10.84 -15.46 -18.06
N LEU A 179 -11.62 -14.59 -17.38
CA LEU A 179 -12.73 -13.87 -18.01
C LEU A 179 -12.26 -12.94 -19.13
N THR A 180 -11.11 -12.27 -18.93
CA THR A 180 -10.45 -11.46 -19.97
C THR A 180 -10.09 -12.30 -21.19
N ALA A 181 -9.46 -13.45 -20.96
CA ALA A 181 -9.09 -14.37 -22.05
C ALA A 181 -10.32 -14.90 -22.80
N PHE A 182 -11.41 -15.24 -22.11
CA PHE A 182 -12.66 -15.63 -22.76
C PHE A 182 -13.24 -14.51 -23.61
N HIS A 183 -13.23 -13.27 -23.12
CA HIS A 183 -13.82 -12.13 -23.82
C HIS A 183 -13.07 -11.80 -25.10
N TYR A 184 -11.74 -11.74 -25.05
CA TYR A 184 -10.92 -11.34 -26.20
C TYR A 184 -10.40 -12.53 -27.04
N GLY A 185 -10.65 -13.78 -26.61
CA GLY A 185 -10.18 -14.99 -27.30
C GLY A 185 -8.66 -15.24 -27.18
N ARG A 186 -7.98 -14.49 -26.34
CA ARG A 186 -6.54 -14.65 -26.04
C ARG A 186 -6.21 -14.18 -24.62
N GLU A 187 -5.13 -14.67 -24.06
CA GLU A 187 -4.60 -14.22 -22.79
C GLU A 187 -4.05 -12.79 -22.87
N ALA A 188 -3.93 -12.12 -21.72
CA ALA A 188 -3.24 -10.85 -21.62
C ALA A 188 -1.73 -11.04 -21.83
N ASP A 189 -1.10 -10.13 -22.57
CA ASP A 189 0.33 -10.17 -22.85
C ASP A 189 1.14 -9.84 -21.60
N ARG A 190 0.59 -8.97 -20.73
CA ARG A 190 1.17 -8.53 -19.46
C ARG A 190 0.10 -8.29 -18.41
N SER A 191 0.51 -8.43 -17.15
CA SER A 191 -0.35 -8.23 -15.99
C SER A 191 0.28 -7.28 -14.99
N TYR A 192 -0.49 -6.29 -14.53
CA TYR A 192 -0.01 -5.24 -13.66
C TYR A 192 -0.86 -5.12 -12.40
N TRP A 193 -0.24 -4.69 -11.33
CA TRP A 193 -0.88 -4.28 -10.09
C TRP A 193 -0.69 -2.80 -9.83
N LEU A 194 -1.74 -2.10 -9.40
CA LEU A 194 -1.67 -0.72 -8.96
C LEU A 194 -2.44 -0.55 -7.65
N GLY A 195 -1.74 -0.21 -6.56
CA GLY A 195 -2.41 0.00 -5.28
C GLY A 195 -1.61 0.84 -4.30
N CYS A 196 -2.31 1.61 -3.46
CA CYS A 196 -1.73 2.39 -2.39
C CYS A 196 -2.32 2.00 -1.04
N SER A 197 -1.64 2.27 0.07
CA SER A 197 -2.11 1.95 1.42
C SER A 197 -2.26 0.43 1.62
N THR A 198 -3.44 -0.05 1.99
CA THR A 198 -3.74 -1.49 1.97
C THR A 198 -3.50 -2.09 0.59
N GLY A 199 -3.77 -1.34 -0.50
CA GLY A 199 -3.45 -1.76 -1.87
C GLY A 199 -1.96 -1.91 -2.12
N GLY A 200 -1.13 -1.07 -1.53
CA GLY A 200 0.33 -1.25 -1.53
C GLY A 200 0.75 -2.53 -0.79
N ARG A 201 0.17 -2.81 0.38
CA ARG A 201 0.35 -4.07 1.11
C ARG A 201 -0.06 -5.29 0.27
N GLN A 202 -1.21 -5.21 -0.39
CA GLN A 202 -1.71 -6.26 -1.26
C GLN A 202 -0.72 -6.55 -2.40
N GLY A 203 -0.22 -5.52 -3.09
CA GLY A 203 0.77 -5.69 -4.15
C GLY A 203 2.07 -6.34 -3.67
N LEU A 204 2.59 -5.93 -2.49
CA LEU A 204 3.75 -6.58 -1.89
C LEU A 204 3.46 -8.05 -1.51
N LYS A 205 2.24 -8.34 -1.03
CA LYS A 205 1.83 -9.71 -0.70
C LYS A 205 1.75 -10.59 -1.96
N GLU A 206 1.31 -10.05 -3.08
CA GLU A 206 1.32 -10.76 -4.36
C GLU A 206 2.74 -11.09 -4.81
N ALA A 207 3.67 -10.13 -4.77
CA ALA A 207 5.07 -10.36 -5.10
C ALA A 207 5.72 -11.47 -4.24
N GLN A 208 5.36 -11.52 -2.94
CA GLN A 208 5.91 -12.46 -1.96
C GLN A 208 5.29 -13.85 -2.07
N ARG A 209 3.97 -13.95 -2.31
CA ARG A 209 3.22 -15.20 -2.17
C ARG A 209 2.80 -15.83 -3.50
N TYR A 210 2.54 -14.99 -4.51
CA TYR A 210 2.04 -15.36 -5.83
C TYR A 210 2.86 -14.69 -6.95
N PRO A 211 4.18 -14.98 -7.00
CA PRO A 211 5.11 -14.26 -7.88
C PRO A 211 4.80 -14.40 -9.37
N GLU A 212 3.89 -15.31 -9.75
CA GLU A 212 3.41 -15.51 -11.12
C GLU A 212 2.24 -14.63 -11.52
N ASP A 213 1.61 -13.93 -10.58
CA ASP A 213 0.36 -13.22 -10.85
C ASP A 213 0.57 -11.92 -11.63
N TYR A 214 1.70 -11.23 -11.41
CA TYR A 214 1.96 -9.94 -12.06
C TYR A 214 3.39 -9.84 -12.61
N ASP A 215 3.50 -9.20 -13.79
CA ASP A 215 4.79 -8.80 -14.36
C ASP A 215 5.32 -7.53 -13.69
N GLY A 216 4.41 -6.63 -13.30
CA GLY A 216 4.75 -5.36 -12.67
C GLY A 216 3.81 -4.94 -11.55
N ILE A 217 4.40 -4.38 -10.49
CA ILE A 217 3.66 -3.95 -9.31
C ILE A 217 4.04 -2.51 -8.95
N VAL A 218 3.03 -1.65 -8.81
CA VAL A 218 3.14 -0.35 -8.14
C VAL A 218 2.53 -0.49 -6.75
N ALA A 219 3.35 -0.35 -5.72
CA ALA A 219 2.96 -0.44 -4.31
C ALA A 219 3.18 0.91 -3.60
N GLY A 220 2.16 1.77 -3.57
CA GLY A 220 2.22 3.07 -2.91
C GLY A 220 1.98 2.98 -1.41
N ALA A 221 2.73 3.75 -0.62
CA ALA A 221 2.56 3.91 0.83
C ALA A 221 2.07 2.62 1.52
N PRO A 222 2.77 1.48 1.37
CA PRO A 222 2.23 0.17 1.71
C PRO A 222 2.03 -0.01 3.21
N ALA A 223 0.81 -0.40 3.63
CA ALA A 223 0.48 -0.80 4.99
C ALA A 223 1.09 -2.18 5.34
N SER A 224 2.34 -2.41 4.97
CA SER A 224 2.99 -3.72 4.91
C SER A 224 3.25 -4.34 6.30
N ASN A 225 3.65 -3.55 7.30
CA ASN A 225 3.86 -4.00 8.67
C ASN A 225 2.55 -3.87 9.47
N TRP A 226 1.56 -4.68 9.11
CA TRP A 226 0.17 -4.51 9.49
C TRP A 226 -0.08 -4.38 11.00
N SER A 227 0.33 -5.35 11.80
CA SER A 227 0.09 -5.34 13.26
C SER A 227 0.79 -4.18 13.96
N ALA A 228 2.01 -3.85 13.55
CA ALA A 228 2.75 -2.71 14.07
C ALA A 228 2.11 -1.37 13.68
N LEU A 229 1.57 -1.26 12.46
CA LEU A 229 0.81 -0.10 12.02
C LEU A 229 -0.48 0.09 12.83
N MET A 230 -1.18 -1.00 13.14
CA MET A 230 -2.35 -0.95 14.03
C MET A 230 -1.97 -0.48 15.45
N ALA A 231 -0.79 -0.89 15.95
CA ALA A 231 -0.25 -0.39 17.22
C ALA A 231 0.10 1.12 17.16
N LEU A 232 0.66 1.58 16.02
CA LEU A 232 0.93 3.01 15.82
C LEU A 232 -0.37 3.83 15.84
N SER A 233 -1.43 3.34 15.19
CA SER A 233 -2.73 4.04 15.21
C SER A 233 -3.31 4.17 16.63
N ILE A 234 -3.17 3.14 17.48
CA ILE A 234 -3.51 3.21 18.90
C ILE A 234 -2.63 4.24 19.64
N THR A 235 -1.34 4.25 19.34
CA THR A 235 -0.39 5.19 19.96
C THR A 235 -0.75 6.63 19.62
N ILE A 236 -1.03 6.93 18.35
CA ILE A 236 -1.48 8.26 17.91
C ILE A 236 -2.82 8.61 18.58
N GLN A 237 -3.82 7.72 18.50
CA GLN A 237 -5.14 7.94 19.10
C GLN A 237 -5.05 8.28 20.60
N ARG A 238 -4.26 7.55 21.37
CA ARG A 238 -4.09 7.77 22.82
C ARG A 238 -3.43 9.10 23.13
N ASN A 239 -2.49 9.54 22.31
CA ASN A 239 -1.77 10.79 22.51
C ASN A 239 -2.58 12.02 22.05
N LEU A 240 -3.48 11.87 21.08
CA LEU A 240 -4.40 12.94 20.66
C LEU A 240 -5.60 13.10 21.62
N GLY A 241 -6.08 12.01 22.24
CA GLY A 241 -7.23 12.07 23.17
C GLY A 241 -6.78 12.32 24.60
N GLU A 242 -6.68 11.25 25.36
CA GLU A 242 -6.29 11.26 26.79
C GLU A 242 -4.85 11.72 27.03
N GLY A 243 -3.99 11.69 26.00
CA GLY A 243 -2.61 12.15 26.03
C GLY A 243 -2.43 13.66 26.10
N GLY A 244 -3.49 14.42 25.85
CA GLY A 244 -3.53 15.86 26.02
C GLY A 244 -3.19 16.72 24.82
N LEU A 245 -2.74 16.14 23.65
CA LEU A 245 -2.52 16.92 22.42
C LEU A 245 -3.86 17.15 21.69
N GLY A 246 -4.31 18.39 21.62
CA GLY A 246 -5.50 18.79 20.90
C GLY A 246 -5.33 18.69 19.38
N VAL A 247 -6.37 18.28 18.65
CA VAL A 247 -6.35 18.27 17.18
C VAL A 247 -6.20 19.67 16.57
N ASP A 248 -6.60 20.71 17.30
CA ASP A 248 -6.41 22.13 16.95
C ASP A 248 -4.94 22.56 16.99
N LYS A 249 -4.07 21.79 17.63
CA LYS A 249 -2.62 22.05 17.72
C LYS A 249 -1.82 21.41 16.58
N LEU A 250 -2.41 20.51 15.80
CA LEU A 250 -1.70 19.79 14.74
C LEU A 250 -1.20 20.73 13.64
N GLY A 251 -1.99 21.76 13.29
CA GLY A 251 -1.54 22.80 12.37
C GLY A 251 -0.38 23.62 12.91
N VAL A 252 -0.34 23.90 14.22
CA VAL A 252 0.77 24.63 14.86
C VAL A 252 2.08 23.82 14.78
N LEU A 253 2.01 22.51 15.02
CA LEU A 253 3.15 21.60 14.87
C LEU A 253 3.65 21.57 13.42
N LYS A 254 2.75 21.40 12.44
CA LYS A 254 3.10 21.39 11.00
C LYS A 254 3.84 22.67 10.61
N GLU A 255 3.26 23.83 10.92
CA GLU A 255 3.88 25.12 10.53
C GLU A 255 5.24 25.31 11.18
N ALA A 256 5.43 24.87 12.41
CA ALA A 256 6.72 24.96 13.09
C ALA A 256 7.75 23.97 12.50
N ALA A 257 7.34 22.77 12.11
CA ALA A 257 8.22 21.81 11.45
C ALA A 257 8.67 22.33 10.07
N ILE A 258 7.74 22.88 9.28
CA ILE A 258 8.05 23.53 7.99
C ILE A 258 9.01 24.70 8.22
N ALA A 259 8.71 25.62 9.15
CA ALA A 259 9.57 26.76 9.42
C ALA A 259 10.99 26.36 9.91
N ALA A 260 11.13 25.20 10.53
CA ALA A 260 12.42 24.70 11.00
C ALA A 260 13.28 24.05 9.91
N CYS A 261 12.68 23.47 8.85
CA CYS A 261 13.41 22.58 7.95
C CYS A 261 13.21 22.87 6.45
N ASP A 262 12.23 23.69 6.07
CA ASP A 262 11.91 23.99 4.68
C ASP A 262 13.10 24.60 3.91
N ALA A 263 13.78 25.55 4.50
CA ALA A 263 14.89 26.25 3.85
C ALA A 263 16.23 25.48 3.87
N ASP A 264 16.30 24.29 4.46
CA ASP A 264 17.55 23.54 4.62
C ASP A 264 18.08 22.96 3.29
N ASP A 265 17.24 22.86 2.28
CA ASP A 265 17.61 22.43 0.92
C ASP A 265 17.92 23.61 -0.03
N GLY A 266 17.83 24.84 0.47
CA GLY A 266 18.08 26.10 -0.28
C GLY A 266 16.85 26.69 -0.94
N VAL A 267 15.66 26.11 -0.78
CA VAL A 267 14.38 26.59 -1.31
C VAL A 267 13.37 26.73 -0.16
N ALA A 268 12.64 27.82 -0.12
CA ALA A 268 11.57 28.02 0.86
C ALA A 268 10.21 27.90 0.15
N ASP A 269 9.76 26.66 -0.06
CA ASP A 269 8.55 26.33 -0.83
C ASP A 269 7.54 25.48 -0.02
N ARG A 270 7.75 25.35 1.29
CA ARG A 270 6.98 24.57 2.25
C ARG A 270 7.18 23.06 2.13
N VAL A 271 8.13 22.60 1.32
CA VAL A 271 8.45 21.17 1.12
C VAL A 271 9.73 20.83 1.88
N ILE A 272 9.62 20.00 2.90
CA ILE A 272 10.79 19.50 3.63
C ILE A 272 11.45 18.41 2.78
N THR A 273 12.43 18.79 1.95
CA THR A 273 13.15 17.87 1.08
C THR A 273 14.21 17.07 1.86
N ASN A 274 14.89 17.72 2.79
CA ASN A 274 15.88 17.09 3.69
C ASN A 274 15.23 16.41 4.90
N PHE A 275 14.12 15.69 4.67
CA PHE A 275 13.28 15.08 5.72
C PHE A 275 14.06 14.13 6.67
N ALA A 276 15.13 13.49 6.17
CA ALA A 276 15.94 12.57 6.98
C ALA A 276 16.85 13.29 8.00
N THR A 277 17.17 14.55 7.77
CA THR A 277 18.07 15.37 8.60
C THR A 277 17.37 16.54 9.30
N CYS A 278 16.07 16.73 9.05
CA CYS A 278 15.27 17.74 9.72
C CYS A 278 15.35 17.59 11.25
N GLY A 279 15.84 18.64 11.93
CA GLY A 279 16.09 18.65 13.37
C GLY A 279 14.96 19.27 14.20
N PHE A 280 13.73 19.33 13.69
CA PHE A 280 12.61 19.90 14.45
C PHE A 280 12.39 19.17 15.78
N ASP A 281 12.28 19.97 16.87
CA ASP A 281 11.93 19.47 18.20
C ASP A 281 10.68 20.21 18.70
N PRO A 282 9.59 19.50 19.03
CA PRO A 282 8.37 20.10 19.58
C PRO A 282 8.57 20.91 20.86
N THR A 283 9.68 20.72 21.59
CA THR A 283 10.02 21.56 22.76
C THR A 283 10.16 23.03 22.42
N SER A 284 10.52 23.37 21.18
CA SER A 284 10.61 24.76 20.70
C SER A 284 9.25 25.48 20.74
N LEU A 285 8.15 24.73 20.76
CA LEU A 285 6.80 25.26 20.87
C LEU A 285 6.27 25.33 22.31
N GLN A 286 7.07 24.95 23.32
CA GLN A 286 6.59 24.92 24.71
C GLN A 286 6.25 26.31 25.21
N CYS A 287 5.04 26.45 25.76
CA CYS A 287 4.55 27.72 26.32
C CYS A 287 5.40 28.18 27.50
N PRO A 288 5.91 29.43 27.52
CA PRO A 288 6.68 29.96 28.61
C PRO A 288 5.85 30.28 29.88
N ALA A 289 4.54 30.58 29.69
CA ALA A 289 3.67 31.06 30.78
C ALA A 289 2.21 30.60 30.60
N GLY A 290 1.97 29.29 30.55
CA GLY A 290 0.63 28.71 30.38
C GLY A 290 0.21 28.58 28.91
N PRO A 291 -0.72 27.64 28.61
CA PRO A 291 -1.07 27.28 27.24
C PRO A 291 -1.82 28.41 26.51
N THR A 292 -1.47 28.61 25.23
CA THR A 292 -2.17 29.49 24.29
C THR A 292 -2.52 28.70 23.02
N ALA A 293 -3.25 29.31 22.09
CA ALA A 293 -3.56 28.69 20.79
C ALA A 293 -2.29 28.38 19.95
N GLN A 294 -1.20 29.12 20.16
CA GLN A 294 0.02 29.08 19.33
C GLN A 294 1.20 28.35 20.00
N CYS A 295 1.04 27.77 21.17
CA CYS A 295 2.09 27.04 21.83
C CYS A 295 1.55 25.77 22.52
N LEU A 296 2.44 24.90 22.96
CA LEU A 296 2.11 23.61 23.56
C LEU A 296 2.39 23.61 25.07
N SER A 297 1.51 23.02 25.86
CA SER A 297 1.83 22.66 27.24
C SER A 297 2.90 21.57 27.29
N PRO A 298 3.59 21.36 28.42
CA PRO A 298 4.56 20.26 28.57
C PRO A 298 3.96 18.87 28.27
N THR A 299 2.67 18.66 28.57
CA THR A 299 1.95 17.40 28.27
C THR A 299 1.75 17.21 26.77
N GLU A 300 1.39 18.28 26.05
CA GLU A 300 1.20 18.26 24.60
C GLU A 300 2.55 18.04 23.87
N VAL A 301 3.62 18.69 24.33
CA VAL A 301 4.99 18.44 23.83
C VAL A 301 5.35 16.97 23.97
N ALA A 302 5.16 16.39 25.17
CA ALA A 302 5.46 14.98 25.41
C ALA A 302 4.58 14.04 24.57
N ALA A 303 3.33 14.41 24.28
CA ALA A 303 2.44 13.64 23.40
C ALA A 303 2.94 13.66 21.94
N ALA A 304 3.32 14.83 21.41
CA ALA A 304 3.91 14.97 20.09
C ALA A 304 5.20 14.16 19.94
N GLN A 305 6.10 14.25 20.91
CA GLN A 305 7.36 13.48 20.93
C GLN A 305 7.11 11.97 20.89
N ARG A 306 6.08 11.47 21.62
CA ARG A 306 5.73 10.04 21.57
C ARG A 306 5.20 9.60 20.20
N ILE A 307 4.44 10.44 19.50
CA ILE A 307 3.97 10.14 18.14
C ILE A 307 5.14 10.10 17.16
N TYR A 308 6.04 11.07 17.19
CA TYR A 308 7.24 11.10 16.35
C TYR A 308 8.22 9.95 16.65
N ALA A 309 8.27 9.46 17.88
CA ALA A 309 9.10 8.29 18.24
C ALA A 309 8.54 6.98 17.63
N GLY A 310 7.26 6.93 17.26
CA GLY A 310 6.60 5.72 16.78
C GLY A 310 6.27 4.73 17.90
N VAL A 311 6.27 3.44 17.59
CA VAL A 311 6.01 2.37 18.57
C VAL A 311 7.33 1.74 18.99
N VAL A 312 7.56 1.73 20.30
CA VAL A 312 8.76 1.18 20.92
C VAL A 312 8.36 0.05 21.86
N ASP A 313 9.07 -1.09 21.80
CA ASP A 313 8.83 -2.24 22.69
C ASP A 313 9.40 -2.01 24.11
N GLY A 314 9.12 -2.92 25.03
CA GLY A 314 9.59 -2.85 26.42
C GLY A 314 11.12 -2.93 26.58
N ARG A 315 11.86 -3.23 25.50
CA ARG A 315 13.33 -3.24 25.44
C ARG A 315 13.92 -1.96 24.85
N GLY A 316 13.06 -1.00 24.46
CA GLY A 316 13.45 0.23 23.81
C GLY A 316 13.76 0.08 22.31
N GLN A 317 13.34 -1.02 21.67
CA GLN A 317 13.53 -1.22 20.24
C GLN A 317 12.34 -0.65 19.46
N THR A 318 12.63 0.05 18.38
CA THR A 318 11.58 0.57 17.49
C THR A 318 10.93 -0.58 16.71
N VAL A 319 9.62 -0.74 16.91
CA VAL A 319 8.78 -1.72 16.20
C VAL A 319 8.30 -1.18 14.86
N ILE A 320 7.89 0.09 14.85
CA ILE A 320 7.56 0.86 13.65
C ILE A 320 7.96 2.32 13.91
N PRO A 321 8.63 2.99 12.97
CA PRO A 321 9.00 4.40 13.15
C PRO A 321 7.75 5.29 13.28
N GLY A 322 7.93 6.50 13.78
CA GLY A 322 6.91 7.53 13.74
C GLY A 322 6.77 8.14 12.35
N THR A 323 5.78 9.01 12.20
CA THR A 323 5.49 9.72 10.97
C THR A 323 6.49 10.85 10.72
N GLY A 324 6.61 11.30 9.46
CA GLY A 324 7.49 12.41 9.10
C GLY A 324 6.98 13.77 9.57
N PHE A 325 7.89 14.74 9.70
CA PHE A 325 7.53 16.12 9.97
C PHE A 325 6.71 16.73 8.82
N GLY A 326 5.71 17.54 9.13
CA GLY A 326 4.75 18.09 8.17
C GLY A 326 3.48 17.23 8.01
N SER A 327 3.45 16.03 8.60
CA SER A 327 2.35 15.05 8.50
C SER A 327 1.24 15.22 9.55
N GLU A 328 1.41 16.09 10.51
CA GLU A 328 0.65 16.17 11.76
C GLU A 328 -0.86 16.32 11.57
N PRO A 329 -1.38 17.08 10.60
CA PRO A 329 -2.83 17.18 10.41
C PRO A 329 -3.52 15.83 10.11
N LEU A 330 -2.80 14.89 9.49
CA LEU A 330 -3.33 13.57 9.16
C LEU A 330 -3.50 12.66 10.41
N TRP A 331 -2.82 12.95 11.51
CA TRP A 331 -2.99 12.19 12.76
C TRP A 331 -4.43 12.22 13.26
N ALA A 332 -5.17 13.31 12.97
CA ALA A 332 -6.57 13.45 13.35
C ALA A 332 -7.46 12.31 12.82
N ALA A 333 -7.07 11.66 11.72
CA ALA A 333 -7.82 10.52 11.18
C ALA A 333 -7.93 9.38 12.18
N TYR A 334 -6.86 9.09 12.94
CA TYR A 334 -6.86 8.02 13.95
C TYR A 334 -7.65 8.37 15.22
N ALA A 335 -7.92 9.64 15.48
CA ALA A 335 -8.82 10.09 16.54
C ALA A 335 -10.29 10.04 16.11
N SER A 336 -10.56 9.91 14.82
CA SER A 336 -11.92 9.87 14.27
C SER A 336 -12.62 8.53 14.58
N PRO A 337 -13.84 8.53 15.13
CA PRO A 337 -14.62 7.29 15.31
C PRO A 337 -14.90 6.56 13.98
N GLN A 338 -14.91 7.26 12.85
CA GLN A 338 -15.13 6.70 11.52
C GLN A 338 -13.92 5.90 11.02
N PHE A 339 -12.74 6.15 11.57
CA PHE A 339 -11.49 5.45 11.18
C PHE A 339 -10.74 4.90 12.41
N ALA A 340 -11.45 4.32 13.38
CA ALA A 340 -10.86 3.68 14.55
C ALA A 340 -10.22 2.32 14.20
N ILE A 341 -9.41 2.26 13.13
CA ILE A 341 -8.92 1.04 12.50
C ILE A 341 -8.12 0.15 13.46
N GLY A 342 -7.18 0.72 14.22
CA GLY A 342 -6.36 -0.03 15.17
C GLY A 342 -7.20 -0.55 16.35
N THR A 343 -8.08 0.29 16.90
CA THR A 343 -9.00 -0.11 17.97
C THR A 343 -9.89 -1.28 17.53
N ASN A 344 -10.45 -1.20 16.33
CA ASN A 344 -11.34 -2.25 15.80
C ASN A 344 -10.56 -3.52 15.46
N TYR A 345 -9.33 -3.41 14.95
CA TYR A 345 -8.46 -4.55 14.71
C TYR A 345 -8.13 -5.29 16.02
N PHE A 346 -7.62 -4.60 17.03
CA PHE A 346 -7.28 -5.25 18.30
C PHE A 346 -8.52 -5.80 19.01
N ARG A 347 -9.65 -5.10 18.96
CA ARG A 347 -10.92 -5.55 19.56
C ARG A 347 -11.45 -6.82 18.90
N ASN A 348 -11.61 -6.81 17.58
CA ASN A 348 -12.37 -7.83 16.86
C ASN A 348 -11.48 -8.99 16.36
N VAL A 349 -10.23 -8.70 15.96
CA VAL A 349 -9.33 -9.71 15.39
C VAL A 349 -8.44 -10.33 16.47
N VAL A 350 -7.80 -9.49 17.31
CA VAL A 350 -6.77 -9.94 18.25
C VAL A 350 -7.37 -10.39 19.58
N ALA A 351 -8.11 -9.52 20.26
CA ALA A 351 -8.70 -9.81 21.56
C ALA A 351 -9.97 -10.66 21.44
N LYS A 352 -10.71 -10.50 20.35
CA LYS A 352 -12.05 -11.09 20.14
C LYS A 352 -13.00 -10.79 21.31
N ASP A 353 -12.88 -9.57 21.86
CA ASP A 353 -13.64 -9.06 22.99
C ASP A 353 -14.26 -7.70 22.63
N PRO A 354 -15.59 -7.60 22.54
CA PRO A 354 -16.28 -6.34 22.20
C PRO A 354 -16.03 -5.23 23.23
N ASN A 355 -15.64 -5.57 24.47
CA ASN A 355 -15.35 -4.64 25.55
C ASN A 355 -13.86 -4.23 25.61
N TRP A 356 -13.02 -4.75 24.71
CA TRP A 356 -11.61 -4.38 24.69
C TRP A 356 -11.44 -2.85 24.52
N ASN A 357 -10.60 -2.27 25.38
CA ASN A 357 -10.37 -0.84 25.45
C ASN A 357 -8.93 -0.50 25.03
N PRO A 358 -8.71 0.44 24.09
CA PRO A 358 -7.37 0.86 23.68
C PRO A 358 -6.51 1.40 24.84
N ALA A 359 -7.10 1.90 25.94
CA ALA A 359 -6.35 2.30 27.13
C ALA A 359 -5.59 1.12 27.79
N ALA A 360 -6.06 -0.12 27.60
CA ALA A 360 -5.40 -1.33 28.10
C ALA A 360 -4.36 -1.92 27.15
N PHE A 361 -4.11 -1.28 25.98
CA PHE A 361 -3.15 -1.74 25.00
C PHE A 361 -1.74 -1.76 25.57
N ASP A 362 -1.05 -2.89 25.42
CA ASP A 362 0.34 -3.11 25.77
C ASP A 362 1.09 -3.61 24.53
N VAL A 363 2.20 -2.94 24.19
CA VAL A 363 2.91 -3.16 22.94
C VAL A 363 3.40 -4.61 22.82
N ASP A 364 4.11 -5.10 23.84
CA ASP A 364 4.72 -6.44 23.77
C ASP A 364 3.68 -7.55 23.76
N ARG A 365 2.71 -7.47 24.67
CA ARG A 365 1.66 -8.47 24.82
C ARG A 365 0.74 -8.52 23.60
N ASP A 366 0.26 -7.36 23.15
CA ASP A 366 -0.80 -7.32 22.15
C ASP A 366 -0.26 -7.48 20.73
N LEU A 367 0.98 -7.07 20.46
CA LEU A 367 1.66 -7.43 19.21
C LEU A 367 1.97 -8.93 19.13
N ALA A 368 2.46 -9.54 20.20
CA ALA A 368 2.67 -10.99 20.23
C ALA A 368 1.36 -11.76 19.96
N ARG A 369 0.24 -11.28 20.51
CA ARG A 369 -1.08 -11.85 20.22
C ARG A 369 -1.51 -11.64 18.77
N ALA A 370 -1.30 -10.44 18.22
CA ALA A 370 -1.63 -10.12 16.84
C ALA A 370 -0.90 -11.03 15.86
N GLU A 371 0.40 -11.26 16.09
CA GLU A 371 1.18 -12.19 15.28
C GLU A 371 0.68 -13.65 15.39
N ALA A 372 0.23 -14.07 16.58
CA ALA A 372 -0.27 -15.42 16.80
C ALA A 372 -1.65 -15.68 16.18
N VAL A 373 -2.45 -14.65 15.90
CA VAL A 373 -3.82 -14.81 15.34
C VAL A 373 -3.79 -15.44 13.96
N ASP A 374 -2.85 -15.02 13.11
CA ASP A 374 -2.82 -15.38 11.71
C ASP A 374 -1.43 -15.82 11.23
N ASN A 375 -0.51 -16.05 12.17
CA ASN A 375 0.88 -16.37 11.88
C ASN A 375 1.55 -15.34 10.93
N GLY A 376 1.21 -14.07 11.11
CA GLY A 376 1.73 -12.97 10.31
C GLY A 376 1.17 -12.88 8.87
N ALA A 377 0.07 -13.56 8.57
CA ALA A 377 -0.48 -13.60 7.21
C ALA A 377 -0.89 -12.22 6.67
N ALA A 378 -1.33 -11.31 7.56
CA ALA A 378 -1.65 -9.93 7.19
C ALA A 378 -0.41 -9.09 6.84
N LYS A 379 0.78 -9.44 7.36
CA LYS A 379 2.02 -8.75 7.05
C LYS A 379 2.48 -9.01 5.62
N ALA A 380 3.08 -7.99 5.00
CA ALA A 380 3.75 -8.08 3.71
C ALA A 380 5.19 -7.55 3.84
N MET A 381 5.95 -8.12 4.77
CA MET A 381 7.32 -7.70 5.15
C MET A 381 8.37 -8.75 4.84
N ASP A 382 8.02 -9.83 4.12
CA ASP A 382 9.00 -10.81 3.67
C ASP A 382 9.92 -10.17 2.61
N PRO A 383 11.24 -10.06 2.85
CA PRO A 383 12.15 -9.44 1.90
C PRO A 383 12.55 -10.37 0.74
N ASP A 384 12.26 -11.66 0.84
CA ASP A 384 12.59 -12.61 -0.22
C ASP A 384 11.63 -12.48 -1.41
N LEU A 385 12.03 -11.67 -2.38
CA LEU A 385 11.36 -11.53 -3.67
C LEU A 385 12.06 -12.31 -4.79
N SER A 386 12.90 -13.28 -4.46
CA SER A 386 13.75 -14.01 -5.43
C SER A 386 12.94 -14.65 -6.54
N GLU A 387 11.80 -15.28 -6.26
CA GLU A 387 10.99 -15.94 -7.29
C GLU A 387 10.28 -14.91 -8.20
N PHE A 388 9.80 -13.79 -7.64
CA PHE A 388 9.24 -12.69 -8.42
C PHE A 388 10.27 -12.09 -9.38
N VAL A 389 11.45 -11.76 -8.86
CA VAL A 389 12.57 -11.18 -9.65
C VAL A 389 13.09 -12.15 -10.70
N LYS A 390 13.21 -13.44 -10.38
CA LYS A 390 13.67 -14.49 -11.31
C LYS A 390 12.73 -14.64 -12.52
N ARG A 391 11.45 -14.36 -12.36
CA ARG A 391 10.45 -14.36 -13.43
C ARG A 391 10.47 -13.07 -14.28
N GLY A 392 11.32 -12.11 -13.94
CA GLY A 392 11.42 -10.80 -14.61
C GLY A 392 10.51 -9.73 -13.98
N GLY A 393 9.88 -10.02 -12.86
CA GLY A 393 8.98 -9.09 -12.16
C GLY A 393 9.67 -7.78 -11.76
N LYS A 394 8.92 -6.67 -11.85
CA LYS A 394 9.39 -5.32 -11.49
C LYS A 394 8.47 -4.70 -10.43
N LEU A 395 9.09 -4.15 -9.40
CA LEU A 395 8.38 -3.50 -8.29
C LEU A 395 8.79 -2.03 -8.19
N ILE A 396 7.82 -1.14 -8.28
CA ILE A 396 7.96 0.27 -7.88
C ILE A 396 7.19 0.46 -6.57
N THR A 397 7.92 0.85 -5.51
CA THR A 397 7.31 1.34 -4.28
C THR A 397 7.46 2.85 -4.21
N TYR A 398 6.41 3.58 -3.86
CA TYR A 398 6.51 5.02 -3.58
C TYR A 398 5.90 5.37 -2.22
N HIS A 399 6.38 6.44 -1.59
CA HIS A 399 5.87 6.90 -0.29
C HIS A 399 6.04 8.40 -0.14
N GLY A 400 4.99 9.07 0.35
CA GLY A 400 5.05 10.48 0.73
C GLY A 400 5.78 10.68 2.06
N THR A 401 6.65 11.67 2.13
CA THR A 401 7.42 11.92 3.36
C THR A 401 6.59 12.56 4.46
N THR A 402 5.44 13.18 4.11
CA THR A 402 4.47 13.74 5.05
C THR A 402 3.23 12.84 5.24
N ASP A 403 3.38 11.54 4.98
CA ASP A 403 2.32 10.57 5.26
C ASP A 403 2.14 10.41 6.78
N GLY A 404 1.03 10.93 7.32
CA GLY A 404 0.68 10.86 8.74
C GLY A 404 -0.08 9.59 9.14
N LEU A 405 -0.42 8.74 8.17
CA LEU A 405 -1.10 7.46 8.41
C LEU A 405 -0.12 6.29 8.41
N ILE A 406 0.79 6.24 7.45
CA ILE A 406 1.78 5.18 7.32
C ILE A 406 3.17 5.81 7.24
N PRO A 407 4.06 5.54 8.19
CA PRO A 407 5.40 6.14 8.18
C PRO A 407 6.22 5.69 6.96
N TYR A 408 6.77 6.63 6.20
CA TYR A 408 7.65 6.32 5.06
C TYR A 408 8.89 5.50 5.47
N GLY A 409 9.37 5.66 6.70
CA GLY A 409 10.47 4.89 7.25
C GLY A 409 10.21 3.38 7.28
N ASN A 410 8.94 2.93 7.29
CA ASN A 410 8.60 1.52 7.14
C ASN A 410 8.92 1.01 5.72
N SER A 411 8.63 1.79 4.68
CA SER A 411 8.98 1.45 3.29
C SER A 411 10.49 1.47 3.05
N VAL A 412 11.20 2.41 3.66
CA VAL A 412 12.68 2.45 3.63
C VAL A 412 13.24 1.17 4.23
N SER A 413 12.82 0.80 5.44
CA SER A 413 13.30 -0.40 6.13
C SER A 413 13.00 -1.69 5.34
N TYR A 414 11.83 -1.78 4.71
CA TYR A 414 11.49 -2.92 3.87
C TYR A 414 12.35 -2.99 2.60
N HIS A 415 12.53 -1.85 1.92
CA HIS A 415 13.35 -1.77 0.71
C HIS A 415 14.81 -2.18 1.00
N GLU A 416 15.39 -1.67 2.09
CA GLU A 416 16.76 -2.03 2.50
C GLU A 416 16.90 -3.52 2.81
N ALA A 417 15.90 -4.13 3.45
CA ALA A 417 15.87 -5.56 3.70
C ALA A 417 15.79 -6.37 2.38
N VAL A 418 15.00 -5.92 1.41
CA VAL A 418 14.92 -6.55 0.07
C VAL A 418 16.26 -6.43 -0.66
N VAL A 419 16.94 -5.26 -0.57
CA VAL A 419 18.26 -5.08 -1.17
C VAL A 419 19.30 -6.02 -0.53
N GLU A 420 19.25 -6.18 0.78
CA GLU A 420 20.11 -7.11 1.51
C GLU A 420 19.89 -8.58 1.10
N GLU A 421 18.63 -9.00 0.99
CA GLU A 421 18.26 -10.39 0.64
C GLU A 421 18.59 -10.72 -0.83
N LEU A 422 18.25 -9.86 -1.76
CA LEU A 422 18.48 -10.07 -3.18
C LEU A 422 19.93 -9.80 -3.60
N GLY A 423 20.65 -8.95 -2.87
CA GLY A 423 21.92 -8.34 -3.25
C GLY A 423 21.73 -7.16 -4.21
N GLU A 424 22.59 -6.14 -4.08
CA GLU A 424 22.48 -4.82 -4.73
C GLU A 424 22.16 -4.85 -6.23
N ARG A 425 22.82 -5.73 -7.00
CA ARG A 425 22.61 -5.79 -8.44
C ARG A 425 21.19 -6.24 -8.80
N ARG A 426 20.74 -7.37 -8.23
CA ARG A 426 19.40 -7.91 -8.54
C ARG A 426 18.30 -6.98 -8.04
N ALA A 427 18.50 -6.37 -6.87
CA ALA A 427 17.57 -5.40 -6.33
C ALA A 427 17.48 -4.18 -7.25
N ARG A 428 18.61 -3.55 -7.63
CA ARG A 428 18.63 -2.42 -8.55
C ARG A 428 17.89 -2.71 -9.86
N ASP A 429 18.12 -3.89 -10.43
CA ASP A 429 17.54 -4.29 -11.72
C ASP A 429 16.04 -4.64 -11.62
N SER A 430 15.44 -4.71 -10.41
CA SER A 430 14.08 -5.24 -10.23
C SER A 430 13.18 -4.47 -9.25
N VAL A 431 13.74 -3.72 -8.30
CA VAL A 431 12.97 -2.99 -7.30
C VAL A 431 13.42 -1.55 -7.17
N LYS A 432 12.47 -0.63 -7.10
CA LYS A 432 12.71 0.80 -6.88
C LYS A 432 11.85 1.29 -5.72
N LEU A 433 12.44 2.17 -4.91
CA LEU A 433 11.71 2.97 -3.94
C LEU A 433 11.83 4.44 -4.33
N TYR A 434 10.71 5.16 -4.30
CA TYR A 434 10.65 6.59 -4.48
C TYR A 434 10.05 7.22 -3.23
N LEU A 435 10.79 8.15 -2.61
CA LEU A 435 10.27 9.00 -1.56
C LEU A 435 9.88 10.34 -2.17
N VAL A 436 8.64 10.76 -1.97
CA VAL A 436 8.09 12.01 -2.54
C VAL A 436 8.05 13.06 -1.45
N PRO A 437 8.99 14.04 -1.44
CA PRO A 437 9.02 15.08 -0.42
C PRO A 437 7.70 15.86 -0.37
N GLY A 438 7.15 16.03 0.83
CA GLY A 438 5.93 16.81 1.06
C GLY A 438 4.64 16.18 0.53
N MET A 439 4.66 14.95 0.01
CA MET A 439 3.43 14.22 -0.35
C MET A 439 2.83 13.58 0.91
N ASP A 440 1.54 13.70 1.06
CA ASP A 440 0.73 13.09 2.10
C ASP A 440 0.44 11.60 1.79
N HIS A 441 -0.57 11.01 2.46
CA HIS A 441 -0.94 9.60 2.26
C HIS A 441 -1.49 9.35 0.86
N CYS A 442 -0.77 8.61 0.05
CA CYS A 442 -1.08 8.25 -1.34
C CYS A 442 -1.09 9.40 -2.35
N SER A 443 -1.36 10.62 -1.93
CA SER A 443 -1.50 11.83 -2.77
C SER A 443 -1.72 13.05 -1.89
N GLY A 444 -1.69 14.24 -2.47
CA GLY A 444 -1.91 15.48 -1.73
C GLY A 444 -0.66 15.94 -0.97
N GLY A 445 -0.82 16.93 -0.10
CA GLY A 445 0.27 17.56 0.66
C GLY A 445 0.86 18.78 -0.03
N GLU A 446 1.97 19.28 0.49
CA GLU A 446 2.66 20.49 -0.01
C GLU A 446 3.57 20.17 -1.22
N GLY A 447 3.98 18.90 -1.39
CA GLY A 447 4.92 18.46 -2.43
C GLY A 447 4.32 18.25 -3.81
N ALA A 448 5.15 17.89 -4.78
CA ALA A 448 4.74 17.49 -6.12
C ALA A 448 4.24 16.04 -6.09
N PHE A 449 2.95 15.84 -5.89
CA PHE A 449 2.35 14.53 -5.65
C PHE A 449 1.69 13.86 -6.87
N ALA A 450 1.50 14.60 -7.96
CA ALA A 450 0.93 14.06 -9.19
C ALA A 450 2.03 13.40 -10.04
N VAL A 451 2.14 12.08 -9.97
CA VAL A 451 3.16 11.26 -10.63
C VAL A 451 2.49 10.16 -11.44
N ASP A 452 2.91 9.97 -12.67
CA ASP A 452 2.56 8.76 -13.43
C ASP A 452 3.50 7.60 -13.03
N TRP A 453 3.02 6.71 -12.19
CA TRP A 453 3.78 5.54 -11.73
C TRP A 453 3.73 4.39 -12.71
N LEU A 454 2.73 4.35 -13.59
CA LEU A 454 2.44 3.20 -14.43
C LEU A 454 3.28 3.19 -15.69
N THR A 455 3.37 4.30 -16.42
CA THR A 455 4.17 4.38 -17.67
C THR A 455 5.65 4.02 -17.46
N PRO A 456 6.33 4.50 -16.41
CA PRO A 456 7.71 4.07 -16.13
C PRO A 456 7.82 2.57 -15.83
N LEU A 457 6.83 1.97 -15.12
CA LEU A 457 6.82 0.54 -14.87
C LEU A 457 6.62 -0.26 -16.15
N GLU A 458 5.70 0.17 -17.03
CA GLU A 458 5.47 -0.45 -18.33
C GLU A 458 6.76 -0.41 -19.20
N ASN A 459 7.40 0.75 -19.31
CA ASN A 459 8.64 0.92 -20.07
C ASN A 459 9.76 0.03 -19.52
N TRP A 460 9.83 -0.12 -18.20
CA TRP A 460 10.82 -1.00 -17.59
C TRP A 460 10.62 -2.48 -17.95
N ILE A 461 9.37 -2.93 -17.97
CA ILE A 461 9.02 -4.33 -18.26
C ILE A 461 9.06 -4.61 -19.77
N GLU A 462 8.52 -3.70 -20.57
CA GLU A 462 8.27 -3.94 -21.99
C GLU A 462 9.47 -3.56 -22.85
N ASN A 463 10.21 -2.52 -22.48
CA ASN A 463 11.33 -1.97 -23.25
C ASN A 463 12.70 -2.15 -22.56
N GLY A 464 12.70 -2.57 -21.28
CA GLY A 464 13.94 -2.68 -20.48
C GLY A 464 14.47 -1.30 -20.03
N GLU A 465 13.67 -0.25 -20.11
CA GLU A 465 14.04 1.11 -19.72
C GLU A 465 13.89 1.28 -18.20
N GLU A 466 15.01 1.13 -17.49
CA GLU A 466 15.03 1.28 -16.03
C GLU A 466 14.60 2.71 -15.63
N PRO A 467 13.59 2.88 -14.76
CA PRO A 467 13.12 4.19 -14.36
C PRO A 467 14.16 4.91 -13.48
N ALA A 468 14.51 6.13 -13.89
CA ALA A 468 15.39 7.05 -13.16
C ALA A 468 14.55 8.07 -12.36
N ALA A 469 14.90 9.36 -12.43
CA ALA A 469 14.03 10.41 -11.89
C ALA A 469 12.70 10.49 -12.66
N LEU A 470 11.60 10.58 -11.94
CA LEU A 470 10.26 10.67 -12.52
C LEU A 470 9.76 12.13 -12.46
N ALA A 471 9.00 12.54 -13.47
CA ALA A 471 8.37 13.85 -13.47
C ALA A 471 7.18 13.85 -12.49
N ALA A 472 7.13 14.86 -11.63
CA ALA A 472 6.03 15.09 -10.71
C ALA A 472 5.53 16.54 -10.79
N ALA A 473 4.27 16.74 -10.49
CA ALA A 473 3.67 18.06 -10.42
C ALA A 473 2.91 18.26 -9.11
N HIS A 474 2.93 19.50 -8.61
CA HIS A 474 1.94 20.00 -7.67
C HIS A 474 0.84 20.66 -8.50
N PRO A 475 -0.35 20.04 -8.63
CA PRO A 475 -1.42 20.61 -9.46
C PRO A 475 -2.03 21.86 -8.80
N PRO A 476 -2.69 22.74 -9.57
CA PRO A 476 -3.47 23.83 -9.02
C PRO A 476 -4.48 23.33 -7.98
N ALA A 477 -4.66 24.09 -6.90
CA ALA A 477 -5.65 23.76 -5.88
C ALA A 477 -7.05 23.64 -6.52
N THR A 478 -7.67 22.47 -6.36
CA THR A 478 -9.08 22.31 -6.75
C THR A 478 -9.97 22.91 -5.67
N PRO A 479 -11.03 23.66 -6.03
CA PRO A 479 -11.99 24.15 -5.06
C PRO A 479 -12.56 23.00 -4.23
N GLY A 480 -12.46 23.10 -2.90
CA GLY A 480 -13.09 22.16 -1.99
C GLY A 480 -14.63 22.19 -2.12
N PRO A 481 -15.33 21.22 -1.55
CA PRO A 481 -16.79 21.24 -1.50
C PRO A 481 -17.30 22.53 -0.83
N PRO A 482 -18.51 23.02 -1.16
CA PRO A 482 -19.05 24.22 -0.57
C PRO A 482 -19.00 24.20 0.96
N GLY A 483 -18.34 25.21 1.57
CA GLY A 483 -18.17 25.31 3.02
C GLY A 483 -16.87 24.72 3.58
N ALA A 484 -16.04 24.07 2.78
CA ALA A 484 -14.69 23.72 3.20
C ALA A 484 -13.80 24.98 3.28
N PRO A 485 -12.89 25.07 4.28
CA PRO A 485 -11.87 26.10 4.28
C PRO A 485 -11.08 26.01 2.96
N PRO A 486 -10.69 27.14 2.34
CA PRO A 486 -9.81 27.10 1.19
C PRO A 486 -8.52 26.37 1.59
N ALA A 487 -8.13 25.38 0.82
CA ALA A 487 -6.80 24.80 0.94
C ALA A 487 -5.77 25.93 0.74
N PRO A 488 -4.64 25.96 1.47
CA PRO A 488 -3.55 26.87 1.17
C PRO A 488 -3.19 26.66 -0.31
N ALA A 489 -3.36 27.68 -1.12
CA ALA A 489 -3.05 27.59 -2.54
C ALA A 489 -1.54 27.74 -2.71
N SER A 490 -0.80 26.63 -2.65
CA SER A 490 0.55 26.63 -3.23
C SER A 490 0.41 26.83 -4.74
N PRO A 491 1.18 27.71 -5.36
CA PRO A 491 1.17 27.85 -6.81
C PRO A 491 1.60 26.49 -7.43
N PRO A 492 1.11 26.15 -8.63
CA PRO A 492 1.53 24.92 -9.29
C PRO A 492 3.04 24.96 -9.57
N PHE A 493 3.70 23.84 -9.33
CA PHE A 493 5.13 23.65 -9.60
C PHE A 493 5.42 22.22 -10.03
N THR A 494 6.63 21.96 -10.53
CA THR A 494 7.11 20.64 -10.87
C THR A 494 8.38 20.29 -10.08
N ARG A 495 8.62 18.99 -9.84
CA ARG A 495 9.83 18.46 -9.19
C ARG A 495 10.19 17.10 -9.79
N PRO A 496 11.46 16.74 -9.88
CA PRO A 496 11.83 15.35 -10.10
C PRO A 496 11.57 14.55 -8.82
N VAL A 497 11.00 13.36 -8.94
CA VAL A 497 10.97 12.36 -7.87
C VAL A 497 12.12 11.40 -8.09
N CYS A 498 13.03 11.36 -7.13
CA CYS A 498 14.29 10.65 -7.24
C CYS A 498 14.19 9.22 -6.69
N PRO A 499 14.89 8.23 -7.31
CA PRO A 499 14.99 6.91 -6.72
C PRO A 499 15.79 6.96 -5.42
N TYR A 500 15.27 6.34 -4.34
CA TYR A 500 15.95 6.26 -3.05
C TYR A 500 17.36 5.64 -3.20
N PRO A 501 18.41 6.21 -2.55
CA PRO A 501 18.37 7.21 -1.49
C PRO A 501 18.49 8.67 -1.96
N GLN A 502 18.41 8.96 -3.25
CA GLN A 502 18.54 10.31 -3.79
C GLN A 502 17.33 11.18 -3.42
N VAL A 503 17.57 12.48 -3.31
CA VAL A 503 16.55 13.52 -3.11
C VAL A 503 16.69 14.62 -4.18
N PRO A 504 15.60 15.29 -4.58
CA PRO A 504 15.69 16.44 -5.47
C PRO A 504 16.39 17.58 -4.77
N THR A 505 17.48 18.08 -5.34
CA THR A 505 18.29 19.17 -4.80
C THR A 505 18.34 20.30 -5.79
N TYR A 506 18.04 21.53 -5.36
CA TYR A 506 18.11 22.71 -6.20
C TYR A 506 19.56 22.98 -6.64
N ASP A 507 19.79 23.22 -7.94
CA ASP A 507 21.12 23.43 -8.51
C ASP A 507 21.70 24.84 -8.26
N GLY A 508 20.91 25.74 -7.63
CA GLY A 508 21.29 27.13 -7.33
C GLY A 508 21.01 28.09 -8.48
N SER A 509 20.35 27.64 -9.54
CA SER A 509 20.02 28.47 -10.70
C SER A 509 18.64 28.12 -11.28
N GLY A 510 18.05 29.06 -12.03
CA GLY A 510 16.74 28.84 -12.67
C GLY A 510 15.55 29.10 -11.78
N ASP A 511 14.37 28.69 -12.26
CA ASP A 511 13.10 28.88 -11.56
C ASP A 511 12.87 27.76 -10.55
N VAL A 512 12.71 28.10 -9.29
CA VAL A 512 12.41 27.12 -8.22
C VAL A 512 11.06 26.42 -8.39
N ALA A 513 10.20 26.87 -9.30
CA ALA A 513 8.96 26.18 -9.65
C ALA A 513 9.13 25.14 -10.77
N ASP A 514 10.30 25.06 -11.40
CA ASP A 514 10.57 24.16 -12.52
C ASP A 514 11.46 22.98 -12.09
N ALA A 515 11.04 21.77 -12.40
CA ALA A 515 11.81 20.55 -12.17
C ALA A 515 13.20 20.56 -12.82
N ALA A 516 13.38 21.32 -13.91
CA ALA A 516 14.67 21.45 -14.61
C ALA A 516 15.75 22.16 -13.78
N SER A 517 15.37 22.84 -12.69
CA SER A 517 16.29 23.51 -11.74
C SER A 517 16.75 22.59 -10.59
N PHE A 518 16.44 21.29 -10.68
CA PHE A 518 16.73 20.31 -9.62
C PHE A 518 17.45 19.08 -10.18
N GLU A 519 18.37 18.57 -9.40
CA GLU A 519 19.07 17.32 -9.69
C GLU A 519 18.82 16.28 -8.58
N CYS A 520 18.83 14.99 -8.95
CA CYS A 520 18.76 13.91 -7.98
C CYS A 520 20.15 13.66 -7.38
N VAL A 521 20.31 13.97 -6.09
CA VAL A 521 21.59 13.88 -5.39
C VAL A 521 21.46 13.00 -4.15
N GLU A 522 22.46 12.16 -3.85
CA GLU A 522 22.50 11.46 -2.57
C GLU A 522 22.73 12.47 -1.45
N PRO A 523 21.88 12.48 -0.37
CA PRO A 523 22.09 13.38 0.75
C PRO A 523 23.47 13.18 1.36
N GLY A 524 24.21 14.26 1.56
CA GLY A 524 25.47 14.24 2.32
C GLY A 524 25.19 13.94 3.79
N GLY A 525 25.90 12.97 4.38
CA GLY A 525 25.78 12.64 5.80
C GLY A 525 25.74 11.13 6.07
N GLU A 526 25.89 10.73 7.34
CA GLU A 526 25.64 9.34 7.73
C GLU A 526 24.16 9.03 7.49
N ARG A 527 23.89 7.97 6.71
CA ARG A 527 22.53 7.40 6.61
C ARG A 527 22.07 7.12 8.05
N PRO A 528 20.81 7.47 8.42
CA PRO A 528 20.31 7.13 9.74
C PRO A 528 20.58 5.63 9.95
N ALA A 529 21.29 5.33 11.06
CA ALA A 529 21.70 3.98 11.38
C ALA A 529 20.52 3.05 11.18
N ARG A 530 20.70 1.94 10.43
CA ARG A 530 19.68 0.90 10.19
C ARG A 530 18.90 0.68 11.48
N ARG A 531 17.73 1.24 11.58
CA ARG A 531 16.77 0.87 12.62
C ARG A 531 16.21 -0.48 12.18
N VAL A 532 16.84 -1.55 12.69
CA VAL A 532 16.45 -2.91 12.39
C VAL A 532 15.04 -3.10 12.93
N LEU A 533 14.06 -2.95 12.05
CA LEU A 533 12.77 -3.57 12.28
C LEU A 533 13.06 -5.07 12.37
N GLN A 534 12.72 -5.72 13.49
CA GLN A 534 12.70 -7.16 13.55
C GLN A 534 11.61 -7.62 12.56
N ILE A 535 12.02 -7.84 11.31
CA ILE A 535 11.22 -8.57 10.35
C ILE A 535 11.20 -9.99 10.88
N GLY A 536 10.10 -10.40 11.50
CA GLY A 536 9.95 -11.74 12.04
C GLY A 536 10.20 -12.74 10.91
N ARG A 537 11.19 -13.62 11.12
CA ARG A 537 11.41 -14.80 10.29
C ARG A 537 10.35 -15.86 10.60
#